data_91943e7530ef10df602cd86db8af412e
#
_entry.id   91943e7530ef10df602cd86db8af412e
#
_cell.length_a   1.000
_cell.length_b   1.000
_cell.length_c   1.000
_cell.angle_alpha   90.00
_cell.angle_beta   90.00
_cell.angle_gamma   90.00
#
_symmetry.space_group_name_H-M   'P 1'
#
loop_
_entity.id
_entity.type
_entity.pdbx_description
1 polymer ?
#
loop_
_entity_poly.entity_id
_entity_poly.type
_entity_poly.pdbx_seq_one_letter_code
_entity_poly.pdbx_strand_id
1 'polypeptide(L)'
;RGLEPDRGWINLMFVRKANRRQGIAKMMVEEIEHRLCALGVKRITLAAYSPNYFFPGIDVEGYPEAIFFFEHMGYEGIESSYSMSKDLHDYHMPETWISKKEEAEKTGFRFGSFEGKDALEILEFAKNEFGGGWKRNLLMAMRVGEAEDVVTVVKYQDHIVGFAMRKIDGNVMRFGPIGVGRKFRDAGIGGILFEMKQQEMCSKGIYHLFFVSTDDPGRRFYE
;
A
#
# COMPACT_ATOMS: atom_id res chain seq x y z
N ARG A 1 16.42 8.57 0.93
CA ARG A 1 16.09 9.98 0.69
C ARG A 1 16.77 10.49 -0.56
N GLY A 2 16.19 11.46 -1.27
CA GLY A 2 16.74 12.00 -2.50
C GLY A 2 16.09 11.47 -3.76
N LEU A 3 15.03 10.70 -3.66
CA LEU A 3 14.32 10.18 -4.82
C LEU A 3 13.56 11.27 -5.58
N GLU A 4 13.12 12.34 -4.89
CA GLU A 4 12.40 13.48 -5.49
C GLU A 4 12.81 14.77 -4.76
N PRO A 5 14.00 15.29 -5.02
CA PRO A 5 14.54 16.45 -4.29
C PRO A 5 13.78 17.76 -4.58
N ASP A 6 13.03 17.80 -5.68
CA ASP A 6 12.22 18.93 -6.11
C ASP A 6 10.75 18.86 -5.67
N ARG A 7 10.39 17.85 -4.83
CA ARG A 7 9.03 17.63 -4.37
C ARG A 7 8.88 17.89 -2.88
N GLY A 8 7.83 18.62 -2.49
CA GLY A 8 7.39 18.82 -1.12
C GLY A 8 6.04 18.15 -0.86
N TRP A 9 5.70 17.97 0.41
CA TRP A 9 4.42 17.37 0.81
C TRP A 9 3.76 18.17 1.93
N ILE A 10 2.47 18.40 1.80
CA ILE A 10 1.61 18.84 2.91
C ILE A 10 0.89 17.61 3.43
N ASN A 11 1.45 16.97 4.47
CA ASN A 11 0.96 15.67 4.94
C ASN A 11 -0.34 15.76 5.73
N LEU A 12 -0.53 16.83 6.48
CA LEU A 12 -1.71 17.04 7.30
C LEU A 12 -1.92 18.54 7.50
N MET A 13 -3.17 18.97 7.34
CA MET A 13 -3.61 20.33 7.63
C MET A 13 -5.05 20.33 8.12
N PHE A 14 -5.35 21.09 9.14
CA PHE A 14 -6.73 21.29 9.59
C PHE A 14 -6.94 22.66 10.22
N VAL A 15 -8.17 23.15 10.14
CA VAL A 15 -8.64 24.34 10.83
C VAL A 15 -9.86 23.97 11.67
N ARG A 16 -9.85 24.35 12.94
CA ARG A 16 -10.98 24.12 13.86
C ARG A 16 -12.27 24.68 13.27
N LYS A 17 -13.37 23.94 13.40
CA LYS A 17 -14.66 24.30 12.79
C LYS A 17 -15.08 25.74 13.08
N ALA A 18 -14.93 26.20 14.32
CA ALA A 18 -15.25 27.58 14.74
C ALA A 18 -14.41 28.67 14.07
N ASN A 19 -13.25 28.31 13.50
CA ASN A 19 -12.30 29.25 12.91
C ASN A 19 -12.23 29.10 11.36
N ARG A 20 -13.11 28.29 10.79
CA ARG A 20 -13.17 28.14 9.32
C ARG A 20 -13.74 29.37 8.64
N ARG A 21 -13.55 29.51 7.34
CA ARG A 21 -14.04 30.63 6.49
C ARG A 21 -13.50 32.00 6.88
N GLN A 22 -12.34 32.07 7.53
CA GLN A 22 -11.66 33.31 7.96
C GLN A 22 -10.29 33.47 7.27
N GLY A 23 -10.05 32.75 6.17
CA GLY A 23 -8.78 32.82 5.43
C GLY A 23 -7.61 32.03 6.05
N ILE A 24 -7.76 31.44 7.24
CA ILE A 24 -6.67 30.78 7.96
C ILE A 24 -6.03 29.66 7.14
N ALA A 25 -6.84 28.79 6.52
CA ALA A 25 -6.30 27.71 5.69
C ALA A 25 -5.46 28.25 4.51
N LYS A 26 -5.91 29.34 3.87
CA LYS A 26 -5.19 30.00 2.80
C LYS A 26 -3.83 30.50 3.28
N MET A 27 -3.78 31.24 4.37
CA MET A 27 -2.53 31.73 4.95
C MET A 27 -1.55 30.58 5.30
N MET A 28 -2.07 29.46 5.82
CA MET A 28 -1.24 28.29 6.13
C MET A 28 -0.63 27.67 4.87
N VAL A 29 -1.41 27.51 3.80
CA VAL A 29 -0.92 26.94 2.54
C VAL A 29 0.11 27.88 1.91
N GLU A 30 -0.19 29.17 1.80
CA GLU A 30 0.73 30.17 1.23
C GLU A 30 2.07 30.22 1.99
N GLU A 31 2.05 30.12 3.32
CA GLU A 31 3.28 30.09 4.13
C GLU A 31 4.08 28.79 3.91
N ILE A 32 3.40 27.62 3.79
CA ILE A 32 4.07 26.34 3.50
C ILE A 32 4.67 26.39 2.09
N GLU A 33 3.95 26.88 1.09
CA GLU A 33 4.42 27.03 -0.28
C GLU A 33 5.65 27.94 -0.35
N HIS A 34 5.61 29.07 0.34
CA HIS A 34 6.76 29.99 0.42
C HIS A 34 7.99 29.30 0.98
N ARG A 35 7.86 28.57 2.11
CA ARG A 35 8.97 27.83 2.72
C ARG A 35 9.51 26.72 1.85
N LEU A 36 8.63 25.94 1.22
CA LEU A 36 9.03 24.87 0.33
C LEU A 36 9.73 25.42 -0.93
N CYS A 37 9.22 26.53 -1.49
CA CYS A 37 9.86 27.20 -2.62
C CYS A 37 11.27 27.68 -2.26
N ALA A 38 11.46 28.28 -1.09
CA ALA A 38 12.77 28.71 -0.58
C ALA A 38 13.78 27.54 -0.43
N LEU A 39 13.29 26.29 -0.28
CA LEU A 39 14.09 25.08 -0.25
C LEU A 39 14.32 24.46 -1.64
N GLY A 40 13.89 25.12 -2.73
CA GLY A 40 14.05 24.65 -4.09
C GLY A 40 13.00 23.63 -4.56
N VAL A 41 11.92 23.46 -3.80
CA VAL A 41 10.80 22.59 -4.19
C VAL A 41 10.05 23.18 -5.38
N LYS A 42 9.73 22.36 -6.36
CA LYS A 42 9.02 22.74 -7.59
C LYS A 42 7.61 22.15 -7.69
N ARG A 43 7.35 21.09 -6.92
CA ARG A 43 6.06 20.39 -6.91
C ARG A 43 5.65 20.12 -5.47
N ILE A 44 4.41 20.43 -5.13
CA ILE A 44 3.84 20.18 -3.81
C ILE A 44 2.71 19.17 -3.98
N THR A 45 2.73 18.12 -3.14
CA THR A 45 1.72 17.07 -3.13
C THR A 45 0.97 17.10 -1.81
N LEU A 46 -0.34 16.89 -1.87
CA LEU A 46 -1.17 16.74 -0.68
C LEU A 46 -1.10 15.31 -0.19
N ALA A 47 -0.73 15.13 1.07
CA ALA A 47 -0.54 13.84 1.72
C ALA A 47 0.37 12.87 0.93
N ALA A 48 0.13 11.57 0.98
CA ALA A 48 0.85 10.53 0.21
C ALA A 48 2.38 10.46 0.42
N TYR A 49 2.92 11.06 1.50
CA TYR A 49 4.33 10.96 1.84
C TYR A 49 4.65 9.60 2.47
N SER A 50 5.12 8.68 1.66
CA SER A 50 5.52 7.35 2.14
C SER A 50 6.82 7.41 2.98
N PRO A 51 6.86 6.82 4.15
CA PRO A 51 5.85 5.98 4.79
C PRO A 51 4.94 6.70 5.79
N ASN A 52 5.13 7.98 5.98
CA ASN A 52 4.54 8.74 7.08
C ASN A 52 3.26 9.47 6.62
N TYR A 53 2.28 8.72 6.13
CA TYR A 53 0.97 9.26 5.80
C TYR A 53 -0.13 8.39 6.40
N PHE A 54 -1.21 9.02 6.82
CA PHE A 54 -2.40 8.31 7.32
C PHE A 54 -3.24 7.78 6.16
N PHE A 55 -3.38 8.59 5.11
CA PHE A 55 -4.05 8.26 3.84
C PHE A 55 -3.48 9.15 2.73
N PRO A 56 -3.54 8.73 1.47
CA PRO A 56 -3.09 9.54 0.33
C PRO A 56 -4.18 10.51 -0.11
N GLY A 57 -3.85 11.81 -0.15
CA GLY A 57 -4.76 12.82 -0.69
C GLY A 57 -5.77 13.38 0.30
N ILE A 58 -6.94 13.76 -0.21
CA ILE A 58 -8.06 14.36 0.53
C ILE A 58 -9.15 13.30 0.67
N ASP A 59 -9.70 13.15 1.87
CA ASP A 59 -10.93 12.37 2.09
C ASP A 59 -12.11 13.11 1.46
N VAL A 60 -12.55 12.62 0.31
CA VAL A 60 -13.56 13.26 -0.53
C VAL A 60 -14.97 13.15 0.04
N GLU A 61 -15.22 12.14 0.87
CA GLU A 61 -16.53 11.93 1.52
C GLU A 61 -16.64 12.75 2.81
N GLY A 62 -15.58 12.72 3.64
CA GLY A 62 -15.56 13.43 4.91
C GLY A 62 -15.32 14.94 4.80
N TYR A 63 -14.61 15.38 3.75
CA TYR A 63 -14.21 16.79 3.57
C TYR A 63 -14.33 17.28 2.12
N PRO A 64 -15.53 17.24 1.50
CA PRO A 64 -15.71 17.65 0.12
C PRO A 64 -15.32 19.11 -0.13
N GLU A 65 -15.49 20.01 0.86
CA GLU A 65 -15.09 21.42 0.74
C GLU A 65 -13.58 21.61 0.63
N ALA A 66 -12.79 20.64 1.09
CA ALA A 66 -11.33 20.69 0.97
C ALA A 66 -10.89 20.55 -0.49
N ILE A 67 -11.62 19.80 -1.30
CA ILE A 67 -11.36 19.67 -2.75
C ILE A 67 -11.47 21.05 -3.38
N PHE A 68 -12.62 21.71 -3.25
CA PHE A 68 -12.83 23.05 -3.80
C PHE A 68 -11.82 24.07 -3.29
N PHE A 69 -11.43 23.98 -2.02
CA PHE A 69 -10.41 24.86 -1.45
C PHE A 69 -9.07 24.68 -2.15
N PHE A 70 -8.58 23.44 -2.27
CA PHE A 70 -7.27 23.19 -2.88
C PHE A 70 -7.28 23.44 -4.40
N GLU A 71 -8.36 23.17 -5.10
CA GLU A 71 -8.54 23.55 -6.50
C GLU A 71 -8.42 25.06 -6.70
N HIS A 72 -9.06 25.86 -5.82
CA HIS A 72 -8.91 27.33 -5.83
C HIS A 72 -7.49 27.80 -5.47
N MET A 73 -6.71 27.00 -4.78
CA MET A 73 -5.30 27.26 -4.51
C MET A 73 -4.38 26.80 -5.66
N GLY A 74 -4.95 26.26 -6.75
CA GLY A 74 -4.18 25.81 -7.93
C GLY A 74 -3.66 24.37 -7.85
N TYR A 75 -4.17 23.57 -6.92
CA TYR A 75 -3.86 22.13 -6.87
C TYR A 75 -4.80 21.37 -7.80
N GLU A 76 -4.26 20.35 -8.44
CA GLU A 76 -5.01 19.49 -9.36
C GLU A 76 -5.15 18.08 -8.75
N GLY A 77 -6.35 17.52 -8.79
CA GLY A 77 -6.60 16.12 -8.49
C GLY A 77 -6.12 15.25 -9.66
N ILE A 78 -5.17 14.37 -9.40
CA ILE A 78 -4.55 13.53 -10.45
C ILE A 78 -5.20 12.14 -10.49
N GLU A 79 -5.44 11.53 -9.32
CA GLU A 79 -5.92 10.15 -9.20
C GLU A 79 -6.84 10.02 -7.98
N SER A 80 -7.75 9.03 -8.05
CA SER A 80 -8.51 8.59 -6.90
C SER A 80 -7.81 7.41 -6.23
N SER A 81 -7.91 7.34 -4.91
CA SER A 81 -7.39 6.24 -4.10
C SER A 81 -8.47 5.73 -3.16
N TYR A 82 -8.50 4.41 -2.99
CA TYR A 82 -9.51 3.72 -2.18
C TYR A 82 -8.87 3.08 -0.97
N SER A 83 -9.45 3.33 0.21
CA SER A 83 -9.20 2.51 1.39
C SER A 83 -10.24 1.39 1.43
N MET A 84 -9.82 0.19 1.73
CA MET A 84 -10.72 -0.96 1.79
C MET A 84 -10.47 -1.76 3.06
N SER A 85 -11.52 -2.43 3.53
CA SER A 85 -11.44 -3.33 4.68
C SER A 85 -12.34 -4.54 4.48
N LYS A 86 -12.00 -5.63 5.19
CA LYS A 86 -12.78 -6.87 5.18
C LYS A 86 -12.82 -7.49 6.57
N ASP A 87 -13.98 -7.96 6.97
CA ASP A 87 -14.14 -8.82 8.12
C ASP A 87 -13.71 -10.25 7.76
N LEU A 88 -12.88 -10.84 8.62
CA LEU A 88 -12.34 -12.19 8.46
C LEU A 88 -12.85 -13.17 9.53
N HIS A 89 -13.88 -12.78 10.30
CA HIS A 89 -14.50 -13.73 11.22
C HIS A 89 -15.03 -14.94 10.44
N ASP A 90 -14.69 -16.13 10.91
CA ASP A 90 -15.05 -17.39 10.26
C ASP A 90 -14.63 -17.52 8.80
N TYR A 91 -13.62 -16.72 8.40
CA TYR A 91 -13.10 -16.79 7.03
C TYR A 91 -12.42 -18.13 6.77
N HIS A 92 -12.84 -18.75 5.68
CA HIS A 92 -12.21 -19.93 5.10
C HIS A 92 -11.92 -19.67 3.62
N MET A 93 -10.74 -20.06 3.18
CA MET A 93 -10.38 -19.96 1.77
C MET A 93 -11.38 -20.79 0.95
N PRO A 94 -12.07 -20.18 -0.04
CA PRO A 94 -13.05 -20.89 -0.86
C PRO A 94 -12.43 -22.07 -1.62
N GLU A 95 -13.17 -23.18 -1.75
CA GLU A 95 -12.76 -24.39 -2.47
C GLU A 95 -12.26 -24.10 -3.88
N THR A 96 -12.88 -23.12 -4.56
CA THR A 96 -12.46 -22.69 -5.89
C THR A 96 -11.03 -22.14 -5.90
N TRP A 97 -10.59 -21.47 -4.84
CA TRP A 97 -9.23 -20.96 -4.72
C TRP A 97 -8.23 -22.02 -4.25
N ILE A 98 -8.69 -22.98 -3.44
CA ILE A 98 -7.90 -24.16 -3.08
C ILE A 98 -7.56 -24.94 -4.34
N SER A 99 -8.56 -25.25 -5.17
CA SER A 99 -8.37 -25.96 -6.45
C SER A 99 -7.46 -25.19 -7.42
N LYS A 100 -7.62 -23.87 -7.54
CA LYS A 100 -6.73 -23.03 -8.37
C LYS A 100 -5.29 -23.06 -7.88
N LYS A 101 -5.07 -23.06 -6.56
CA LYS A 101 -3.74 -23.16 -5.98
C LYS A 101 -3.09 -24.49 -6.31
N GLU A 102 -3.82 -25.61 -6.16
CA GLU A 102 -3.34 -26.95 -6.49
C GLU A 102 -3.00 -27.07 -7.98
N GLU A 103 -3.81 -26.46 -8.86
CA GLU A 103 -3.53 -26.44 -10.29
C GLU A 103 -2.27 -25.62 -10.61
N ALA A 104 -2.11 -24.45 -10.00
CA ALA A 104 -0.91 -23.65 -10.15
C ALA A 104 0.34 -24.43 -9.67
N GLU A 105 0.24 -25.16 -8.54
CA GLU A 105 1.34 -25.98 -8.03
C GLU A 105 1.72 -27.12 -8.99
N LYS A 106 0.76 -27.72 -9.69
CA LYS A 106 1.04 -28.73 -10.75
C LYS A 106 1.77 -28.13 -11.95
N THR A 107 1.63 -26.82 -12.20
CA THR A 107 2.33 -26.12 -13.28
C THR A 107 3.69 -25.55 -12.88
N GLY A 108 4.15 -25.80 -11.65
CA GLY A 108 5.49 -25.44 -11.16
C GLY A 108 5.55 -24.23 -10.24
N PHE A 109 4.40 -23.65 -9.85
CA PHE A 109 4.38 -22.65 -8.79
C PHE A 109 4.52 -23.31 -7.41
N ARG A 110 5.11 -22.55 -6.49
CA ARG A 110 5.22 -22.95 -5.07
C ARG A 110 4.89 -21.74 -4.19
N PHE A 111 3.99 -21.94 -3.26
CA PHE A 111 3.55 -20.94 -2.29
C PHE A 111 4.06 -21.28 -0.91
N GLY A 112 4.56 -20.30 -0.17
CA GLY A 112 5.06 -20.50 1.19
C GLY A 112 5.41 -19.22 1.90
N SER A 113 5.87 -19.34 3.15
CA SER A 113 6.43 -18.22 3.89
C SER A 113 7.79 -17.82 3.30
N PHE A 114 8.15 -16.56 3.50
CA PHE A 114 9.49 -16.08 3.23
C PHE A 114 10.53 -16.86 4.04
N GLU A 115 11.65 -17.15 3.45
CA GLU A 115 12.82 -17.76 4.11
C GLU A 115 14.02 -16.81 3.98
N GLY A 116 14.91 -16.80 4.98
CA GLY A 116 16.09 -15.92 4.99
C GLY A 116 16.98 -16.02 3.75
N LYS A 117 17.06 -17.20 3.12
CA LYS A 117 17.79 -17.41 1.85
C LYS A 117 17.24 -16.59 0.68
N ASP A 118 15.97 -16.19 0.74
CA ASP A 118 15.28 -15.45 -0.31
C ASP A 118 15.49 -13.93 -0.22
N ALA A 119 16.21 -13.46 0.80
CA ALA A 119 16.26 -12.05 1.16
C ALA A 119 16.74 -11.13 0.02
N LEU A 120 17.82 -11.50 -0.66
CA LEU A 120 18.35 -10.67 -1.75
C LEU A 120 17.42 -10.68 -2.95
N GLU A 121 16.92 -11.86 -3.32
CA GLU A 121 16.07 -12.01 -4.49
C GLU A 121 14.75 -11.23 -4.34
N ILE A 122 14.05 -11.37 -3.20
CA ILE A 122 12.78 -10.65 -2.98
C ILE A 122 12.97 -9.12 -2.94
N LEU A 123 14.09 -8.64 -2.41
CA LEU A 123 14.39 -7.22 -2.38
C LEU A 123 14.66 -6.64 -3.76
N GLU A 124 15.35 -7.38 -4.62
CA GLU A 124 15.56 -7.00 -6.02
C GLU A 124 14.27 -7.08 -6.82
N PHE A 125 13.52 -8.18 -6.67
CA PHE A 125 12.21 -8.35 -7.29
C PHE A 125 11.27 -7.20 -6.95
N ALA A 126 11.10 -6.90 -5.65
CA ALA A 126 10.23 -5.82 -5.21
C ALA A 126 10.67 -4.45 -5.74
N LYS A 127 11.98 -4.17 -5.79
CA LYS A 127 12.52 -2.92 -6.32
C LYS A 127 12.23 -2.78 -7.82
N ASN A 128 12.46 -3.84 -8.59
CA ASN A 128 12.39 -3.81 -10.05
C ASN A 128 10.95 -3.80 -10.56
N GLU A 129 10.05 -4.56 -9.92
CA GLU A 129 8.64 -4.67 -10.34
C GLU A 129 7.76 -3.55 -9.76
N PHE A 130 8.03 -3.09 -8.54
CA PHE A 130 7.11 -2.22 -7.78
C PHE A 130 7.77 -0.97 -7.19
N GLY A 131 9.10 -0.90 -7.18
CA GLY A 131 9.84 0.27 -6.74
C GLY A 131 10.33 0.24 -5.28
N GLY A 132 10.99 1.34 -4.90
CA GLY A 132 11.74 1.43 -3.64
C GLY A 132 10.90 1.35 -2.36
N GLY A 133 9.65 1.78 -2.41
CA GLY A 133 8.73 1.72 -1.26
C GLY A 133 8.45 0.28 -0.81
N TRP A 134 8.16 -0.60 -1.75
CA TRP A 134 7.89 -2.01 -1.47
C TRP A 134 9.14 -2.75 -0.95
N LYS A 135 10.30 -2.51 -1.60
CA LYS A 135 11.58 -3.00 -1.10
C LYS A 135 11.83 -2.59 0.35
N ARG A 136 11.53 -1.34 0.68
CA ARG A 136 11.71 -0.81 2.03
C ARG A 136 10.83 -1.51 3.06
N ASN A 137 9.56 -1.79 2.74
CA ASN A 137 8.66 -2.50 3.63
C ASN A 137 9.21 -3.91 3.97
N LEU A 138 9.71 -4.64 2.97
CA LEU A 138 10.37 -5.93 3.18
C LEU A 138 11.63 -5.80 4.06
N LEU A 139 12.49 -4.81 3.79
CA LEU A 139 13.67 -4.55 4.62
C LEU A 139 13.31 -4.25 6.07
N MET A 140 12.23 -3.53 6.32
CA MET A 140 11.78 -3.25 7.69
C MET A 140 11.33 -4.51 8.40
N ALA A 141 10.54 -5.38 7.75
CA ALA A 141 10.13 -6.66 8.31
C ALA A 141 11.32 -7.57 8.62
N MET A 142 12.34 -7.61 7.74
CA MET A 142 13.58 -8.36 7.97
C MET A 142 14.37 -7.83 9.15
N ARG A 143 14.49 -6.50 9.27
CA ARG A 143 15.26 -5.86 10.37
C ARG A 143 14.67 -6.11 11.75
N VAL A 144 13.37 -6.23 11.85
CA VAL A 144 12.70 -6.54 13.13
C VAL A 144 12.51 -8.05 13.35
N GLY A 145 13.01 -8.89 12.44
CA GLY A 145 12.93 -10.35 12.56
C GLY A 145 11.54 -10.95 12.32
N GLU A 146 10.65 -10.22 11.66
CA GLU A 146 9.26 -10.65 11.46
C GLU A 146 8.97 -11.13 10.03
N ALA A 147 9.93 -11.07 9.11
CA ALA A 147 9.68 -11.35 7.68
C ALA A 147 9.09 -12.75 7.43
N GLU A 148 9.55 -13.78 8.14
CA GLU A 148 9.03 -15.15 8.02
C GLU A 148 7.56 -15.28 8.46
N ASP A 149 7.14 -14.45 9.41
CA ASP A 149 5.75 -14.41 9.90
C ASP A 149 4.82 -13.60 9.00
N VAL A 150 5.31 -12.48 8.43
CA VAL A 150 4.43 -11.52 7.78
C VAL A 150 4.45 -11.56 6.26
N VAL A 151 5.45 -12.22 5.65
CA VAL A 151 5.61 -12.28 4.19
C VAL A 151 5.32 -13.67 3.66
N THR A 152 4.38 -13.77 2.73
CA THR A 152 4.11 -14.96 1.91
C THR A 152 4.73 -14.75 0.53
N VAL A 153 5.41 -15.74 0.00
CA VAL A 153 6.04 -15.69 -1.32
C VAL A 153 5.42 -16.70 -2.27
N VAL A 154 5.46 -16.41 -3.55
CA VAL A 154 5.24 -17.40 -4.60
C VAL A 154 6.48 -17.48 -5.48
N LYS A 155 6.90 -18.70 -5.76
CA LYS A 155 8.05 -19.03 -6.62
C LYS A 155 7.57 -19.79 -7.85
N TYR A 156 8.26 -19.58 -8.95
CA TYR A 156 8.13 -20.39 -10.16
C TYR A 156 9.54 -20.85 -10.57
N GLN A 157 9.75 -22.16 -10.70
CA GLN A 157 11.09 -22.73 -10.96
C GLN A 157 12.16 -22.19 -9.97
N ASP A 158 11.81 -22.18 -8.68
CA ASP A 158 12.61 -21.69 -7.55
C ASP A 158 12.91 -20.16 -7.54
N HIS A 159 12.43 -19.37 -8.51
CA HIS A 159 12.54 -17.92 -8.54
C HIS A 159 11.30 -17.22 -8.00
N ILE A 160 11.50 -16.16 -7.23
CA ILE A 160 10.39 -15.34 -6.69
C ILE A 160 9.69 -14.60 -7.82
N VAL A 161 8.39 -14.83 -7.95
CA VAL A 161 7.53 -14.21 -8.96
C VAL A 161 6.39 -13.41 -8.37
N GLY A 162 6.22 -13.44 -7.05
CA GLY A 162 5.24 -12.63 -6.35
C GLY A 162 5.35 -12.76 -4.83
N PHE A 163 4.73 -11.85 -4.13
CA PHE A 163 4.62 -11.87 -2.67
C PHE A 163 3.40 -11.10 -2.18
N ALA A 164 2.99 -11.43 -0.96
CA ALA A 164 2.02 -10.66 -0.17
C ALA A 164 2.57 -10.48 1.24
N MET A 165 2.31 -9.33 1.86
CA MET A 165 2.72 -9.10 3.25
C MET A 165 1.65 -8.38 4.05
N ARG A 166 1.83 -8.33 5.36
CA ARG A 166 1.02 -7.57 6.32
C ARG A 166 1.91 -6.82 7.30
N LYS A 167 1.32 -6.04 8.17
CA LYS A 167 1.99 -5.39 9.32
C LYS A 167 3.10 -4.41 8.94
N ILE A 168 2.99 -3.72 7.81
CA ILE A 168 4.05 -2.81 7.31
C ILE A 168 4.31 -1.59 8.20
N ASP A 169 3.38 -1.23 9.07
CA ASP A 169 3.43 -0.11 10.01
C ASP A 169 3.32 -0.56 11.48
N GLY A 170 3.51 -1.87 11.74
CA GLY A 170 3.35 -2.48 13.06
C GLY A 170 1.92 -2.89 13.40
N ASN A 171 0.91 -2.48 12.63
CA ASN A 171 -0.47 -2.92 12.85
C ASN A 171 -0.72 -4.28 12.19
N VAL A 172 -1.03 -5.29 12.98
CA VAL A 172 -1.23 -6.68 12.52
C VAL A 172 -2.34 -6.83 11.48
N MET A 173 -3.37 -5.96 11.52
CA MET A 173 -4.51 -5.96 10.61
C MET A 173 -4.18 -5.26 9.27
N ARG A 174 -3.08 -4.52 9.20
CA ARG A 174 -2.67 -3.80 8.00
C ARG A 174 -2.17 -4.77 6.94
N PHE A 175 -2.99 -4.99 5.90
CA PHE A 175 -2.65 -5.80 4.73
C PHE A 175 -1.87 -4.99 3.68
N GLY A 176 -1.03 -5.70 2.92
CA GLY A 176 -0.27 -5.18 1.79
C GLY A 176 1.19 -4.86 2.14
N PRO A 177 1.99 -4.63 1.11
CA PRO A 177 1.66 -4.78 -0.31
C PRO A 177 1.49 -6.24 -0.76
N ILE A 178 0.80 -6.42 -1.88
CA ILE A 178 0.70 -7.67 -2.63
C ILE A 178 1.02 -7.42 -4.10
N GLY A 179 1.80 -8.28 -4.72
CA GLY A 179 2.12 -8.14 -6.13
C GLY A 179 2.71 -9.37 -6.78
N VAL A 180 2.43 -9.51 -8.07
CA VAL A 180 2.92 -10.55 -8.94
C VAL A 180 3.68 -9.90 -10.11
N GLY A 181 4.83 -10.44 -10.46
CA GLY A 181 5.66 -9.98 -11.56
C GLY A 181 4.86 -9.96 -12.88
N ARG A 182 5.12 -8.97 -13.72
CA ARG A 182 4.34 -8.70 -14.94
C ARG A 182 4.16 -9.92 -15.83
N LYS A 183 5.17 -10.78 -15.93
CA LYS A 183 5.13 -12.00 -16.76
C LYS A 183 4.18 -13.08 -16.25
N PHE A 184 3.74 -13.00 -15.00
CA PHE A 184 2.91 -14.00 -14.32
C PHE A 184 1.55 -13.44 -13.90
N ARG A 185 1.20 -12.23 -14.38
CA ARG A 185 -0.13 -11.66 -14.19
C ARG A 185 -1.16 -12.45 -15.02
N ASP A 186 -2.42 -12.29 -14.68
CA ASP A 186 -3.56 -12.95 -15.34
C ASP A 186 -3.62 -14.48 -15.18
N ALA A 187 -2.65 -15.08 -14.48
CA ALA A 187 -2.64 -16.50 -14.12
C ALA A 187 -3.36 -16.81 -12.78
N GLY A 188 -4.07 -15.84 -12.20
CA GLY A 188 -4.78 -16.01 -10.93
C GLY A 188 -3.88 -16.02 -9.67
N ILE A 189 -2.55 -15.91 -9.83
CA ILE A 189 -1.56 -16.03 -8.73
C ILE A 189 -1.79 -14.95 -7.64
N GLY A 190 -2.14 -13.73 -8.04
CA GLY A 190 -2.44 -12.66 -7.10
C GLY A 190 -3.64 -12.98 -6.20
N GLY A 191 -4.72 -13.52 -6.78
CA GLY A 191 -5.89 -13.96 -6.02
C GLY A 191 -5.54 -15.08 -5.04
N ILE A 192 -4.78 -16.08 -5.46
CA ILE A 192 -4.32 -17.16 -4.56
C ILE A 192 -3.52 -16.58 -3.37
N LEU A 193 -2.58 -15.68 -3.62
CA LEU A 193 -1.81 -15.02 -2.55
C LEU A 193 -2.71 -14.22 -1.60
N PHE A 194 -3.72 -13.54 -2.13
CA PHE A 194 -4.66 -12.75 -1.32
C PHE A 194 -5.50 -13.66 -0.42
N GLU A 195 -6.07 -14.72 -0.97
CA GLU A 195 -6.86 -15.69 -0.22
C GLU A 195 -6.02 -16.41 0.85
N MET A 196 -4.80 -16.82 0.50
CA MET A 196 -3.86 -17.42 1.45
C MET A 196 -3.54 -16.47 2.62
N LYS A 197 -3.35 -15.17 2.33
CA LYS A 197 -3.05 -14.19 3.38
C LYS A 197 -4.25 -13.95 4.29
N GLN A 198 -5.47 -13.92 3.77
CA GLN A 198 -6.70 -13.84 4.57
C GLN A 198 -6.83 -15.07 5.49
N GLN A 199 -6.62 -16.28 4.95
CA GLN A 199 -6.65 -17.51 5.73
C GLN A 199 -5.57 -17.53 6.82
N GLU A 200 -4.35 -17.07 6.50
CA GLU A 200 -3.27 -16.93 7.49
C GLU A 200 -3.66 -15.95 8.60
N MET A 201 -4.18 -14.77 8.26
CA MET A 201 -4.61 -13.77 9.24
C MET A 201 -5.69 -14.33 10.16
N CYS A 202 -6.74 -14.93 9.60
CA CYS A 202 -7.81 -15.55 10.37
C CYS A 202 -7.27 -16.64 11.32
N SER A 203 -6.40 -17.54 10.86
CA SER A 203 -5.80 -18.61 11.66
C SER A 203 -4.93 -18.10 12.81
N LYS A 204 -4.44 -16.86 12.72
CA LYS A 204 -3.68 -16.16 13.77
C LYS A 204 -4.56 -15.31 14.70
N GLY A 205 -5.88 -15.39 14.57
CA GLY A 205 -6.82 -14.58 15.36
C GLY A 205 -6.90 -13.11 14.93
N ILE A 206 -6.49 -12.79 13.70
CA ILE A 206 -6.59 -11.46 13.11
C ILE A 206 -7.85 -11.44 12.25
N TYR A 207 -8.95 -10.97 12.80
CA TYR A 207 -10.27 -11.02 12.16
C TYR A 207 -10.68 -9.78 11.40
N HIS A 208 -9.75 -8.85 11.20
CA HIS A 208 -9.99 -7.67 10.39
C HIS A 208 -8.78 -7.39 9.50
N LEU A 209 -9.04 -7.15 8.23
CA LEU A 209 -8.04 -6.78 7.24
C LEU A 209 -8.37 -5.40 6.69
N PHE A 210 -7.39 -4.51 6.59
CA PHE A 210 -7.55 -3.23 5.90
C PHE A 210 -6.27 -2.80 5.19
N PHE A 211 -6.44 -1.94 4.19
CA PHE A 211 -5.36 -1.15 3.59
C PHE A 211 -5.86 0.25 3.25
N VAL A 212 -4.95 1.21 3.21
CA VAL A 212 -5.31 2.64 3.12
C VAL A 212 -5.24 3.20 1.72
N SER A 213 -4.74 2.45 0.75
CA SER A 213 -4.57 2.96 -0.61
C SER A 213 -4.51 1.85 -1.63
N THR A 214 -5.38 1.94 -2.62
CA THR A 214 -5.29 1.23 -3.89
C THR A 214 -5.85 2.11 -5.01
N ASP A 215 -5.45 1.87 -6.23
CA ASP A 215 -5.99 2.48 -7.45
C ASP A 215 -7.24 1.73 -7.96
N ASP A 216 -7.83 2.20 -9.05
CA ASP A 216 -8.99 1.54 -9.67
C ASP A 216 -8.74 0.09 -10.12
N PRO A 217 -7.61 -0.26 -10.75
CA PRO A 217 -7.26 -1.65 -11.05
C PRO A 217 -7.15 -2.52 -9.79
N GLY A 218 -6.51 -2.00 -8.75
CA GLY A 218 -6.39 -2.68 -7.47
C GLY A 218 -7.74 -2.86 -6.78
N ARG A 219 -8.60 -1.85 -6.77
CA ARG A 219 -9.96 -1.95 -6.23
C ARG A 219 -10.71 -3.11 -6.87
N ARG A 220 -10.75 -3.19 -8.20
CA ARG A 220 -11.40 -4.29 -8.95
C ARG A 220 -10.80 -5.67 -8.68
N PHE A 221 -9.53 -5.71 -8.29
CA PHE A 221 -8.88 -6.96 -7.90
C PHE A 221 -9.36 -7.46 -6.54
N TYR A 222 -9.70 -6.56 -5.61
CA TYR A 222 -10.11 -6.91 -4.24
C TYR A 222 -11.64 -7.10 -4.08
N GLU A 223 -12.46 -6.53 -4.97
CA GLU A 223 -13.91 -6.76 -5.06
C GLU A 223 -14.24 -8.13 -5.66
#